data_2df08765933279b26b1edaa7e6bc4ba5
#
_entry.id   2df08765933279b26b1edaa7e6bc4ba5
#
_cell.length_a   1.000
_cell.length_b   1.000
_cell.length_c   1.000
_cell.angle_alpha   90.00
_cell.angle_beta   90.00
_cell.angle_gamma   90.00
#
_symmetry.space_group_name_H-M   'P 1'
#
loop_
_entity.id
_entity.type
_entity.pdbx_description
1 polymer ?
#
loop_
_entity_poly.entity_id
_entity_poly.type
_entity_poly.pdbx_seq_one_letter_code
_entity_poly.pdbx_strand_id
1 'polypeptide(L)'
;MAGKQKEILVISYLNLRGQTGLQIEKQFQVENFIKENNCDILHLQEAQIDENTFRECNFIESNFSVISNNAENKYGTASLVKNDLIVENVMCDTKGRVIIFDIAGVTFGNLYLPSGTDTVSRSGRENYFGKIIPQILVNRKPMGCIGGDLNCIINKRKFPMKYFNGIKF
;
A
#
# COMPACT_ATOMS: atom_id res chain seq x y z
N MET A 1 11.06 29.37 3.38
CA MET A 1 9.58 29.46 3.48
C MET A 1 9.12 28.14 4.05
N ALA A 2 8.55 28.11 5.26
CA ALA A 2 7.97 26.88 5.81
C ALA A 2 6.71 26.55 4.95
N GLY A 3 6.77 25.44 4.21
CA GLY A 3 5.64 24.96 3.45
C GLY A 3 4.47 24.73 4.40
N LYS A 4 3.28 25.22 4.05
CA LYS A 4 2.05 24.89 4.78
C LYS A 4 1.92 23.37 4.80
N GLN A 5 2.00 22.79 5.97
CA GLN A 5 1.74 21.35 6.15
C GLN A 5 0.31 21.09 5.73
N LYS A 6 0.11 20.16 4.79
CA LYS A 6 -1.23 19.81 4.31
C LYS A 6 -2.00 19.21 5.49
N GLU A 7 -3.14 19.78 5.84
CA GLU A 7 -3.94 19.33 6.99
C GLU A 7 -4.64 17.97 6.75
N ILE A 8 -4.82 17.59 5.48
CA ILE A 8 -5.53 16.35 5.08
C ILE A 8 -4.70 15.63 4.02
N LEU A 9 -4.40 14.36 4.25
CA LEU A 9 -3.82 13.46 3.24
C LEU A 9 -4.91 12.58 2.62
N VAL A 10 -4.92 12.50 1.30
CA VAL A 10 -5.79 11.60 0.54
C VAL A 10 -5.02 10.33 0.21
N ILE A 11 -5.45 9.21 0.81
CA ILE A 11 -4.82 7.90 0.65
C ILE A 11 -5.79 6.97 -0.05
N SER A 12 -5.35 6.34 -1.12
CA SER A 12 -6.15 5.42 -1.91
C SER A 12 -5.46 4.07 -2.05
N TYR A 13 -6.25 3.02 -2.26
CA TYR A 13 -5.81 1.64 -2.47
C TYR A 13 -6.42 1.11 -3.75
N LEU A 14 -5.62 0.47 -4.60
CA LEU A 14 -6.06 -0.05 -5.90
C LEU A 14 -5.38 -1.39 -6.21
N ASN A 15 -6.16 -2.46 -6.37
CA ASN A 15 -5.66 -3.74 -6.84
C ASN A 15 -5.65 -3.74 -8.38
N LEU A 16 -4.48 -4.00 -8.99
CA LEU A 16 -4.28 -4.01 -10.45
C LEU A 16 -4.56 -5.37 -11.11
N ARG A 17 -5.02 -6.36 -10.35
CA ARG A 17 -5.41 -7.69 -10.84
C ARG A 17 -4.31 -8.45 -11.60
N GLY A 18 -3.11 -8.45 -11.05
CA GLY A 18 -2.02 -9.35 -11.48
C GLY A 18 -1.43 -9.05 -12.84
N GLN A 19 -1.39 -7.81 -13.28
CA GLN A 19 -0.79 -7.46 -14.54
C GLN A 19 0.73 -7.41 -14.45
N THR A 20 1.37 -8.28 -15.19
CA THR A 20 2.82 -8.27 -15.40
C THR A 20 3.17 -7.19 -16.43
N GLY A 21 3.96 -6.22 -16.03
CA GLY A 21 4.32 -5.08 -16.86
C GLY A 21 3.12 -4.14 -17.08
N LEU A 22 3.19 -2.97 -16.49
CA LEU A 22 2.13 -1.99 -16.68
C LEU A 22 2.24 -1.45 -18.11
N GLN A 23 1.39 -1.93 -19.02
CA GLN A 23 1.26 -1.36 -20.34
C GLN A 23 0.92 0.13 -20.25
N ILE A 24 1.33 0.93 -21.21
CA ILE A 24 1.16 2.39 -21.23
C ILE A 24 -0.29 2.81 -20.91
N GLU A 25 -1.27 2.13 -21.47
CA GLU A 25 -2.69 2.38 -21.19
C GLU A 25 -3.05 2.28 -19.70
N LYS A 26 -2.45 1.33 -18.99
CA LYS A 26 -2.66 1.15 -17.56
C LYS A 26 -1.94 2.20 -16.74
N GLN A 27 -0.78 2.66 -17.18
CA GLN A 27 -0.08 3.77 -16.55
C GLN A 27 -0.94 5.03 -16.59
N PHE A 28 -1.56 5.32 -17.73
CA PHE A 28 -2.54 6.42 -17.84
C PHE A 28 -3.80 6.21 -17.00
N GLN A 29 -4.28 4.97 -16.85
CA GLN A 29 -5.40 4.69 -15.95
C GLN A 29 -5.05 5.00 -14.48
N VAL A 30 -3.83 4.63 -14.04
CA VAL A 30 -3.32 4.98 -12.70
C VAL A 30 -3.18 6.49 -12.55
N GLU A 31 -2.65 7.17 -13.56
CA GLU A 31 -2.53 8.62 -13.57
C GLU A 31 -3.90 9.32 -13.45
N ASN A 32 -4.88 8.90 -14.26
CA ASN A 32 -6.23 9.42 -14.20
C ASN A 32 -6.87 9.18 -12.84
N PHE A 33 -6.71 7.98 -12.28
CA PHE A 33 -7.20 7.66 -10.95
C PHE A 33 -6.62 8.60 -9.88
N ILE A 34 -5.30 8.88 -9.93
CA ILE A 34 -4.65 9.83 -9.02
C ILE A 34 -5.27 11.23 -9.15
N LYS A 35 -5.44 11.70 -10.40
CA LYS A 35 -5.97 13.05 -10.67
C LYS A 35 -7.42 13.19 -10.23
N GLU A 36 -8.28 12.23 -10.58
CA GLU A 36 -9.71 12.23 -10.24
C GLU A 36 -9.95 12.19 -8.73
N ASN A 37 -9.11 11.46 -8.00
CA ASN A 37 -9.25 11.29 -6.55
C ASN A 37 -8.35 12.24 -5.74
N ASN A 38 -7.53 13.07 -6.39
CA ASN A 38 -6.57 13.97 -5.73
C ASN A 38 -5.65 13.24 -4.75
N CYS A 39 -5.20 12.03 -5.11
CA CYS A 39 -4.40 11.19 -4.23
C CYS A 39 -3.06 11.85 -3.87
N ASP A 40 -2.70 11.79 -2.61
CA ASP A 40 -1.34 12.10 -2.13
C ASP A 40 -0.51 10.84 -1.98
N ILE A 41 -1.19 9.73 -1.62
CA ILE A 41 -0.59 8.40 -1.52
C ILE A 41 -1.53 7.42 -2.24
N LEU A 42 -0.99 6.67 -3.20
CA LEU A 42 -1.71 5.57 -3.86
C LEU A 42 -0.98 4.26 -3.61
N HIS A 43 -1.64 3.35 -2.91
CA HIS A 43 -1.17 2.01 -2.66
C HIS A 43 -1.71 1.04 -3.72
N LEU A 44 -0.80 0.32 -4.39
CA LEU A 44 -1.11 -0.62 -5.45
C LEU A 44 -0.84 -2.05 -4.98
N GLN A 45 -1.77 -2.97 -5.27
CA GLN A 45 -1.64 -4.39 -5.00
C GLN A 45 -1.71 -5.17 -6.32
N GLU A 46 -1.16 -6.38 -6.32
CA GLU A 46 -0.99 -7.21 -7.53
C GLU A 46 -0.27 -6.45 -8.66
N ALA A 47 0.72 -5.66 -8.29
CA ALA A 47 1.46 -4.79 -9.18
C ALA A 47 2.92 -5.20 -9.23
N GLN A 48 3.43 -5.57 -10.40
CA GLN A 48 4.87 -5.63 -10.65
C GLN A 48 5.32 -4.29 -11.20
N ILE A 49 5.71 -3.40 -10.30
CA ILE A 49 6.09 -2.03 -10.60
C ILE A 49 7.49 -1.78 -10.04
N ASP A 50 8.32 -1.14 -10.82
CA ASP A 50 9.60 -0.59 -10.43
C ASP A 50 9.65 0.92 -10.68
N GLU A 51 10.76 1.55 -10.36
CA GLU A 51 10.99 2.97 -10.56
C GLU A 51 10.92 3.40 -12.03
N ASN A 52 11.05 2.46 -12.96
CA ASN A 52 11.04 2.73 -14.40
C ASN A 52 9.65 2.57 -15.03
N THR A 53 8.72 1.99 -14.31
CA THR A 53 7.40 1.61 -14.83
C THR A 53 6.61 2.82 -15.33
N PHE A 54 6.79 3.99 -14.73
CA PHE A 54 6.03 5.19 -15.05
C PHE A 54 6.79 6.22 -15.88
N ARG A 55 7.92 5.86 -16.50
CA ARG A 55 8.73 6.79 -17.32
C ARG A 55 7.97 7.42 -18.48
N GLU A 56 6.95 6.75 -19.00
CA GLU A 56 6.09 7.28 -20.06
C GLU A 56 4.95 8.17 -19.52
N CYS A 57 4.79 8.25 -18.21
CA CYS A 57 3.80 9.08 -17.55
C CYS A 57 4.46 10.27 -16.85
N ASN A 58 4.77 11.32 -17.60
CA ASN A 58 5.44 12.53 -17.10
C ASN A 58 4.81 13.10 -15.83
N PHE A 59 3.50 12.99 -15.67
CA PHE A 59 2.81 13.46 -14.47
C PHE A 59 3.21 12.65 -13.24
N ILE A 60 3.21 11.32 -13.32
CA ILE A 60 3.59 10.44 -12.19
C ILE A 60 5.07 10.60 -11.92
N GLU A 61 5.92 10.52 -12.95
CA GLU A 61 7.38 10.65 -12.82
C GLU A 61 7.79 11.97 -12.15
N SER A 62 7.14 13.07 -12.53
CA SER A 62 7.47 14.39 -11.99
C SER A 62 6.90 14.67 -10.61
N ASN A 63 5.83 14.00 -10.18
CA ASN A 63 5.10 14.36 -8.97
C ASN A 63 5.10 13.28 -7.89
N PHE A 64 5.49 12.04 -8.20
CA PHE A 64 5.43 10.92 -7.28
C PHE A 64 6.73 10.13 -7.23
N SER A 65 7.11 9.72 -6.04
CA SER A 65 8.13 8.71 -5.81
C SER A 65 7.49 7.34 -5.73
N VAL A 66 8.16 6.32 -6.28
CA VAL A 66 7.69 4.92 -6.29
C VAL A 66 8.45 4.12 -5.24
N ILE A 67 7.72 3.51 -4.32
CA ILE A 67 8.25 2.52 -3.38
C ILE A 67 7.70 1.17 -3.84
N SER A 68 8.55 0.25 -4.29
CA SER A 68 8.13 -1.05 -4.79
C SER A 68 8.63 -2.19 -3.91
N ASN A 69 7.86 -3.24 -3.83
CA ASN A 69 8.21 -4.50 -3.20
C ASN A 69 7.84 -5.66 -4.13
N ASN A 70 8.73 -5.93 -5.06
CA ASN A 70 8.61 -7.01 -6.04
C ASN A 70 9.44 -8.20 -5.55
N ALA A 71 8.85 -9.10 -4.78
CA ALA A 71 9.52 -10.36 -4.49
C ALA A 71 9.47 -11.27 -5.74
N GLU A 72 10.20 -12.39 -5.67
CA GLU A 72 10.28 -13.42 -6.73
C GLU A 72 8.92 -13.93 -7.23
N ASN A 73 7.83 -13.52 -6.61
CA ASN A 73 6.48 -13.89 -6.97
C ASN A 73 5.86 -12.91 -7.97
N LYS A 74 4.98 -13.44 -8.78
CA LYS A 74 4.22 -12.82 -9.87
C LYS A 74 3.44 -11.55 -9.49
N TYR A 75 3.30 -11.25 -8.21
CA TYR A 75 2.44 -10.19 -7.69
C TYR A 75 3.14 -9.46 -6.56
N GLY A 76 3.52 -8.21 -6.83
CA GLY A 76 4.13 -7.32 -5.84
C GLY A 76 3.14 -6.31 -5.29
N THR A 77 3.66 -5.44 -4.44
CA THR A 77 3.00 -4.22 -3.98
C THR A 77 3.84 -3.01 -4.35
N ALA A 78 3.19 -1.88 -4.60
CA ALA A 78 3.87 -0.60 -4.77
C ALA A 78 3.10 0.52 -4.08
N SER A 79 3.80 1.59 -3.75
CA SER A 79 3.20 2.81 -3.20
C SER A 79 3.76 4.00 -3.97
N LEU A 80 2.86 4.78 -4.56
CA LEU A 80 3.16 6.07 -5.17
C LEU A 80 2.93 7.13 -4.09
N VAL A 81 3.97 7.88 -3.75
CA VAL A 81 3.91 8.91 -2.72
C VAL A 81 4.31 10.23 -3.35
N LYS A 82 3.50 11.26 -3.15
CA LYS A 82 3.75 12.61 -3.69
C LYS A 82 5.09 13.15 -3.23
N ASN A 83 5.86 13.77 -4.12
CA ASN A 83 7.25 14.19 -3.88
C ASN A 83 7.41 15.28 -2.80
N ASP A 84 6.33 16.00 -2.45
CA ASP A 84 6.32 16.96 -1.34
C ASP A 84 6.18 16.30 0.05
N LEU A 85 5.96 14.98 0.10
CA LEU A 85 5.88 14.19 1.33
C LEU A 85 7.21 13.48 1.58
N ILE A 86 7.83 13.77 2.71
CA ILE A 86 9.09 13.13 3.10
C ILE A 86 8.80 11.75 3.66
N VAL A 87 9.24 10.72 2.93
CA VAL A 87 9.13 9.32 3.34
C VAL A 87 10.33 8.92 4.18
N GLU A 88 10.07 8.30 5.32
CA GLU A 88 11.08 7.81 6.25
C GLU A 88 10.83 6.33 6.60
N ASN A 89 11.87 5.64 7.07
CA ASN A 89 11.78 4.31 7.68
C ASN A 89 11.03 3.27 6.84
N VAL A 90 11.31 3.21 5.54
CA VAL A 90 10.69 2.22 4.65
C VAL A 90 11.07 0.81 5.07
N MET A 91 10.08 -0.06 5.21
CA MET A 91 10.25 -1.50 5.43
C MET A 91 9.36 -2.29 4.49
N CYS A 92 9.93 -3.34 3.91
CA CYS A 92 9.25 -4.29 3.05
C CYS A 92 9.43 -5.70 3.59
N ASP A 93 8.45 -6.57 3.40
CA ASP A 93 8.64 -7.99 3.62
C ASP A 93 9.37 -8.64 2.43
N THR A 94 9.87 -9.86 2.63
CA THR A 94 10.57 -10.62 1.58
C THR A 94 9.64 -11.30 0.58
N LYS A 95 8.33 -11.15 0.74
CA LYS A 95 7.31 -11.82 -0.07
C LYS A 95 6.58 -10.89 -1.05
N GLY A 96 6.98 -9.62 -1.14
CA GLY A 96 6.32 -8.64 -2.01
C GLY A 96 4.92 -8.23 -1.57
N ARG A 97 4.58 -8.40 -0.27
CA ARG A 97 3.22 -8.26 0.22
C ARG A 97 2.99 -7.10 1.18
N VAL A 98 4.06 -6.55 1.74
CA VAL A 98 3.99 -5.52 2.76
C VAL A 98 4.96 -4.40 2.43
N ILE A 99 4.46 -3.17 2.38
CA ILE A 99 5.26 -1.95 2.39
C ILE A 99 4.76 -1.12 3.57
N ILE A 100 5.67 -0.74 4.46
CA ILE A 100 5.39 0.16 5.59
C ILE A 100 6.40 1.29 5.55
N PHE A 101 5.95 2.51 5.78
CA PHE A 101 6.80 3.70 5.86
C PHE A 101 6.19 4.76 6.76
N ASP A 102 6.99 5.75 7.12
CA ASP A 102 6.57 6.87 7.94
C ASP A 102 6.55 8.17 7.11
N ILE A 103 5.57 9.04 7.39
CA ILE A 103 5.51 10.42 6.92
C ILE A 103 5.16 11.31 8.10
N ALA A 104 5.94 12.35 8.34
CA ALA A 104 5.72 13.33 9.41
C ALA A 104 5.44 12.69 10.79
N GLY A 105 6.09 11.57 11.09
CA GLY A 105 5.93 10.89 12.36
C GLY A 105 4.73 9.95 12.46
N VAL A 106 4.03 9.67 11.37
CA VAL A 106 2.88 8.76 11.29
C VAL A 106 3.20 7.61 10.36
N THR A 107 2.81 6.39 10.74
CA THR A 107 3.08 5.16 9.97
C THR A 107 1.94 4.85 9.00
N PHE A 108 2.29 4.59 7.74
CA PHE A 108 1.39 4.17 6.66
C PHE A 108 1.79 2.80 6.13
N GLY A 109 0.84 2.09 5.52
CA GLY A 109 1.15 0.77 5.00
C GLY A 109 0.23 0.25 3.91
N ASN A 110 0.84 -0.54 3.03
CA ASN A 110 0.21 -1.25 1.93
C ASN A 110 0.34 -2.75 2.16
N LEU A 111 -0.78 -3.46 2.16
CA LEU A 111 -0.86 -4.89 2.40
C LEU A 111 -1.49 -5.60 1.20
N TYR A 112 -0.88 -6.71 0.79
CA TYR A 112 -1.47 -7.65 -0.15
C TYR A 112 -1.34 -9.07 0.40
N LEU A 113 -2.38 -9.55 1.08
CA LEU A 113 -2.32 -10.84 1.77
C LEU A 113 -2.66 -12.01 0.83
N PRO A 114 -2.24 -13.26 1.16
CA PRO A 114 -2.49 -14.43 0.34
C PRO A 114 -3.98 -14.60 0.00
N SER A 115 -4.29 -14.73 -1.29
CA SER A 115 -5.63 -15.05 -1.78
C SER A 115 -5.92 -16.55 -1.67
N GLY A 116 -7.22 -16.91 -1.69
CA GLY A 116 -7.67 -18.30 -1.66
C GLY A 116 -8.38 -18.69 -0.38
N THR A 117 -9.13 -19.78 -0.47
CA THR A 117 -9.94 -20.34 0.63
C THR A 117 -9.35 -21.62 1.23
N ASP A 118 -8.27 -22.13 0.63
CA ASP A 118 -7.55 -23.31 1.10
C ASP A 118 -6.84 -23.06 2.44
N THR A 119 -6.41 -24.13 3.08
CA THR A 119 -5.75 -24.09 4.39
C THR A 119 -4.42 -23.33 4.36
N VAL A 120 -3.66 -23.43 3.28
CA VAL A 120 -2.35 -22.77 3.14
C VAL A 120 -2.54 -21.26 3.07
N SER A 121 -3.48 -20.79 2.25
CA SER A 121 -3.81 -19.37 2.13
C SER A 121 -4.33 -18.78 3.44
N ARG A 122 -5.17 -19.52 4.17
CA ARG A 122 -5.65 -19.10 5.50
C ARG A 122 -4.52 -19.00 6.50
N SER A 123 -3.70 -20.05 6.62
CA SER A 123 -2.54 -20.04 7.52
C SER A 123 -1.55 -18.93 7.17
N GLY A 124 -1.37 -18.65 5.88
CA GLY A 124 -0.57 -17.52 5.41
C GLY A 124 -1.09 -16.19 5.95
N ARG A 125 -2.40 -15.91 5.82
CA ARG A 125 -3.02 -14.69 6.37
C ARG A 125 -2.91 -14.60 7.89
N GLU A 126 -3.17 -15.70 8.58
CA GLU A 126 -3.03 -15.78 10.05
C GLU A 126 -1.60 -15.48 10.49
N ASN A 127 -0.59 -15.96 9.76
CA ASN A 127 0.81 -15.65 10.03
C ASN A 127 1.13 -14.17 9.81
N TYR A 128 0.59 -13.54 8.75
CA TYR A 128 0.75 -12.09 8.54
C TYR A 128 0.14 -11.29 9.69
N PHE A 129 -1.10 -11.55 10.07
CA PHE A 129 -1.76 -10.83 11.15
C PHE A 129 -1.17 -11.13 12.55
N GLY A 130 -0.81 -12.38 12.81
CA GLY A 130 -0.36 -12.82 14.13
C GLY A 130 1.12 -12.60 14.39
N LYS A 131 1.96 -12.50 13.35
CA LYS A 131 3.41 -12.43 13.51
C LYS A 131 4.06 -11.32 12.70
N ILE A 132 3.91 -11.34 11.35
CA ILE A 132 4.71 -10.48 10.47
C ILE A 132 4.36 -9.01 10.68
N ILE A 133 3.07 -8.64 10.59
CA ILE A 133 2.63 -7.25 10.76
C ILE A 133 2.95 -6.74 12.17
N PRO A 134 2.65 -7.44 13.27
CA PRO A 134 3.05 -7.02 14.59
C PRO A 134 4.57 -6.81 14.75
N GLN A 135 5.40 -7.69 14.18
CA GLN A 135 6.86 -7.55 14.23
C GLN A 135 7.35 -6.29 13.49
N ILE A 136 6.76 -6.01 12.32
CA ILE A 136 7.11 -4.82 11.54
C ILE A 136 6.66 -3.54 12.28
N LEU A 137 5.56 -3.59 13.01
CA LEU A 137 5.00 -2.44 13.72
C LEU A 137 5.58 -2.20 15.11
N VAL A 138 6.39 -3.13 15.62
CA VAL A 138 7.09 -2.93 16.90
C VAL A 138 7.95 -1.67 16.84
N ASN A 139 7.80 -0.79 17.82
CA ASN A 139 8.51 0.50 17.93
C ASN A 139 8.21 1.49 16.81
N ARG A 140 7.14 1.29 16.04
CA ARG A 140 6.71 2.26 15.03
C ARG A 140 5.95 3.42 15.68
N LYS A 141 5.96 4.53 14.97
CA LYS A 141 5.22 5.74 15.28
C LYS A 141 3.70 5.48 15.28
N PRO A 142 2.86 6.39 15.75
CA PRO A 142 1.41 6.22 15.68
C PRO A 142 0.96 5.80 14.29
N MET A 143 0.04 4.85 14.21
CA MET A 143 -0.52 4.39 12.95
C MET A 143 -1.49 5.44 12.39
N GLY A 144 -1.24 5.85 11.15
CA GLY A 144 -2.16 6.65 10.36
C GLY A 144 -3.15 5.75 9.62
N CYS A 145 -2.68 5.09 8.57
CA CYS A 145 -3.51 4.21 7.76
C CYS A 145 -2.70 3.02 7.24
N ILE A 146 -3.15 1.81 7.56
CA ILE A 146 -2.60 0.57 7.01
C ILE A 146 -3.77 -0.20 6.39
N GLY A 147 -3.69 -0.48 5.11
CA GLY A 147 -4.76 -1.12 4.35
C GLY A 147 -4.25 -1.87 3.13
N GLY A 148 -5.16 -2.19 2.22
CA GLY A 148 -4.86 -2.90 0.99
C GLY A 148 -5.81 -4.07 0.74
N ASP A 149 -5.37 -5.03 -0.08
CA ASP A 149 -6.15 -6.25 -0.32
C ASP A 149 -5.81 -7.32 0.72
N LEU A 150 -6.66 -7.43 1.71
CA LEU A 150 -6.49 -8.38 2.81
C LEU A 150 -6.94 -9.81 2.45
N ASN A 151 -7.59 -10.00 1.30
CA ASN A 151 -8.08 -11.29 0.83
C ASN A 151 -8.88 -12.08 1.89
N CYS A 152 -9.62 -11.38 2.74
CA CYS A 152 -10.42 -11.99 3.79
C CYS A 152 -11.78 -11.30 3.94
N ILE A 153 -12.78 -12.10 4.32
CA ILE A 153 -14.08 -11.60 4.72
C ILE A 153 -14.05 -11.41 6.24
N ILE A 154 -14.24 -10.18 6.69
CA ILE A 154 -14.35 -9.89 8.12
C ILE A 154 -15.70 -10.40 8.61
N ASN A 155 -15.67 -11.51 9.33
CA ASN A 155 -16.87 -12.00 10.00
C ASN A 155 -17.05 -11.25 11.33
N LYS A 156 -17.99 -10.31 11.37
CA LYS A 156 -18.31 -9.50 12.57
C LYS A 156 -18.54 -10.31 13.86
N ARG A 157 -18.89 -11.59 13.74
CA ARG A 157 -19.12 -12.48 14.91
C ARG A 157 -17.81 -13.00 15.53
N LYS A 158 -16.71 -13.05 14.78
CA LYS A 158 -15.42 -13.61 15.24
C LYS A 158 -14.38 -12.55 15.63
N PHE A 159 -14.54 -11.31 15.17
CA PHE A 159 -13.66 -10.21 15.51
C PHE A 159 -14.48 -9.14 16.23
N PRO A 160 -14.41 -9.08 17.57
CA PRO A 160 -15.04 -7.98 18.29
C PRO A 160 -14.43 -6.66 17.82
N MET A 161 -15.27 -5.73 17.39
CA MET A 161 -14.95 -4.42 16.82
C MET A 161 -14.07 -3.50 17.71
N LYS A 162 -13.58 -3.98 18.83
CA LYS A 162 -12.71 -3.22 19.76
C LYS A 162 -11.38 -2.78 19.15
N TYR A 163 -10.94 -3.40 18.06
CA TYR A 163 -9.67 -3.10 17.40
C TYR A 163 -9.80 -2.20 16.16
N PHE A 164 -11.00 -1.81 15.77
CA PHE A 164 -11.27 -1.00 14.58
C PHE A 164 -11.93 0.35 14.90
N ASN A 165 -11.77 0.87 16.10
CA ASN A 165 -12.23 2.21 16.45
C ASN A 165 -11.42 3.26 15.68
N GLY A 166 -11.91 3.65 14.53
CA GLY A 166 -11.33 4.71 13.69
C GLY A 166 -11.58 4.58 12.19
N ILE A 167 -11.94 3.42 11.69
CA ILE A 167 -12.26 3.24 10.27
C ILE A 167 -13.79 3.23 10.11
N LYS A 168 -14.35 4.35 9.66
CA LYS A 168 -15.72 4.37 9.12
C LYS A 168 -15.63 3.91 7.67
N PHE A 169 -16.26 2.80 7.35
CA PHE A 169 -16.57 2.38 5.99
C PHE A 169 -17.80 3.12 5.48
#